data_4999f04d37f54911c32b64639ad172b5
#
_entry.id   4999f04d37f54911c32b64639ad172b5
#
_cell.length_a   1.000
_cell.length_b   1.000
_cell.length_c   1.000
_cell.angle_alpha   90.00
_cell.angle_beta   90.00
_cell.angle_gamma   90.00
#
_symmetry.space_group_name_H-M   'P 1'
#
loop_
_entity.id
_entity.type
_entity.pdbx_description
1 polymer ?
#
loop_
_entity_poly.entity_id
_entity_poly.type
_entity_poly.pdbx_seq_one_letter_code
_entity_poly.pdbx_strand_id
1 'polypeptide(L)'
;MLWGAVDNTDPNNLMRRFGTCLATYSLEGKPGDATYMKLISRNDNFNDHTLGYGDTMWEDEDGHIYLYTTSNYKVAVARTATRDLGSQWEYYVADPQGHFSWTTQYPSIQDAENSTIIPLESACSMPWVFKKGDTYYMIGQSMWFGRDVLMFRSKHPYGPFVDQKTLFTLPEFLDKIGEQRYQHVYMVNIHPALSRTGELVISTNTDCSNFWDNFNAPGSADFYRPYFYRVFNWESLYDNDDPLE
;
A
#
# COMPACT_ATOMS: atom_id res chain seq x y z
N MET A 1 -10.02 5.97 -9.45
CA MET A 1 -9.86 4.66 -8.76
C MET A 1 -9.18 3.70 -9.72
N LEU A 2 -8.16 3.02 -9.25
CA LEU A 2 -7.42 2.00 -10.00
C LEU A 2 -7.74 0.60 -9.46
N TRP A 3 -7.73 -0.40 -10.34
CA TRP A 3 -7.81 -1.83 -9.98
C TRP A 3 -6.84 -2.64 -10.83
N GLY A 4 -6.28 -3.70 -10.23
CA GLY A 4 -5.57 -4.71 -11.00
C GLY A 4 -6.53 -5.55 -11.83
N ALA A 5 -6.24 -5.69 -13.11
CA ALA A 5 -6.88 -6.68 -13.96
C ALA A 5 -6.16 -8.02 -13.76
N VAL A 6 -6.88 -9.04 -13.32
CA VAL A 6 -6.32 -10.35 -12.98
C VAL A 6 -6.95 -11.47 -13.81
N ASP A 7 -6.13 -12.45 -14.16
CA ASP A 7 -6.54 -13.67 -14.84
C ASP A 7 -6.57 -14.82 -13.85
N ASN A 8 -7.73 -15.46 -13.71
CA ASN A 8 -7.97 -16.61 -12.86
C ASN A 8 -8.29 -17.88 -13.66
N THR A 9 -7.98 -17.90 -14.96
CA THR A 9 -8.27 -19.06 -15.83
C THR A 9 -7.29 -20.20 -15.62
N ASP A 10 -6.05 -19.90 -15.17
CA ASP A 10 -5.06 -20.90 -14.82
C ASP A 10 -5.15 -21.28 -13.34
N PRO A 11 -5.59 -22.50 -12.99
CA PRO A 11 -5.72 -22.93 -11.60
C PRO A 11 -4.40 -23.00 -10.83
N ASN A 12 -3.26 -23.04 -11.54
CA ASN A 12 -1.93 -23.05 -10.93
C ASN A 12 -1.34 -21.64 -10.75
N ASN A 13 -1.98 -20.63 -11.31
CA ASN A 13 -1.52 -19.24 -11.24
C ASN A 13 -2.71 -18.29 -11.12
N LEU A 14 -3.46 -18.44 -10.05
CA LEU A 14 -4.59 -17.58 -9.73
C LEU A 14 -4.11 -16.16 -9.42
N MET A 15 -4.96 -15.17 -9.68
CA MET A 15 -4.68 -13.75 -9.43
C MET A 15 -3.51 -13.20 -10.27
N ARG A 16 -3.16 -13.82 -11.39
CA ARG A 16 -2.12 -13.29 -12.28
C ARG A 16 -2.57 -11.94 -12.83
N ARG A 17 -1.88 -10.89 -12.42
CA ARG A 17 -2.14 -9.54 -12.93
C ARG A 17 -1.64 -9.41 -14.37
N PHE A 18 -2.45 -8.84 -15.24
CA PHE A 18 -2.10 -8.59 -16.64
C PHE A 18 -2.31 -7.13 -17.06
N GLY A 19 -2.82 -6.29 -16.16
CA GLY A 19 -3.05 -4.88 -16.47
C GLY A 19 -3.70 -4.13 -15.33
N THR A 20 -4.10 -2.92 -15.63
CA THR A 20 -4.79 -2.01 -14.71
C THR A 20 -6.05 -1.44 -15.35
N CYS A 21 -7.12 -1.39 -14.59
CA CYS A 21 -8.37 -0.71 -14.94
C CYS A 21 -8.40 0.67 -14.27
N LEU A 22 -8.94 1.66 -14.96
CA LEU A 22 -9.19 2.99 -14.41
C LEU A 22 -10.68 3.32 -14.47
N ALA A 23 -11.27 3.73 -13.34
CA ALA A 23 -12.61 4.28 -13.33
C ALA A 23 -12.67 5.62 -12.62
N THR A 24 -13.52 6.50 -13.15
CA THR A 24 -13.79 7.82 -12.61
C THR A 24 -15.22 7.85 -12.07
N TYR A 25 -15.37 8.39 -10.87
CA TYR A 25 -16.66 8.57 -10.20
C TYR A 25 -16.87 10.04 -9.87
N SER A 26 -18.10 10.52 -9.97
CA SER A 26 -18.52 11.71 -9.25
C SER A 26 -19.01 11.33 -7.86
N LEU A 27 -18.82 12.24 -6.91
CA LEU A 27 -19.38 12.14 -5.56
C LEU A 27 -20.56 13.11 -5.48
N GLU A 28 -21.79 12.57 -5.40
CA GLU A 28 -23.01 13.34 -5.39
C GLU A 28 -23.80 13.05 -4.10
N GLY A 29 -24.29 14.11 -3.41
CA GLY A 29 -25.05 13.94 -2.19
C GLY A 29 -24.20 13.76 -0.94
N LYS A 30 -24.63 12.90 -0.01
CA LYS A 30 -23.95 12.66 1.26
C LYS A 30 -23.34 11.27 1.31
N PRO A 31 -22.19 11.09 1.99
CA PRO A 31 -21.65 9.76 2.28
C PRO A 31 -22.73 8.85 2.92
N GLY A 32 -22.89 7.65 2.35
CA GLY A 32 -23.89 6.68 2.78
C GLY A 32 -25.18 6.66 1.95
N ASP A 33 -25.44 7.67 1.13
CA ASP A 33 -26.54 7.62 0.16
C ASP A 33 -26.22 6.61 -0.94
N ALA A 34 -27.22 5.88 -1.42
CA ALA A 34 -27.05 4.88 -2.48
C ALA A 34 -26.52 5.47 -3.81
N THR A 35 -26.69 6.78 -4.01
CA THR A 35 -26.27 7.54 -5.20
C THR A 35 -24.97 8.32 -4.95
N TYR A 36 -24.33 8.18 -3.78
CA TYR A 36 -23.16 8.98 -3.41
C TYR A 36 -22.01 8.85 -4.39
N MET A 37 -21.76 7.64 -4.89
CA MET A 37 -20.74 7.38 -5.92
C MET A 37 -21.42 7.02 -7.24
N LYS A 38 -21.27 7.88 -8.24
CA LYS A 38 -21.78 7.64 -9.58
C LYS A 38 -20.66 7.43 -10.57
N LEU A 39 -20.65 6.28 -11.23
CA LEU A 39 -19.67 5.97 -12.27
C LEU A 39 -19.82 6.95 -13.45
N ILE A 40 -18.76 7.65 -13.78
CA ILE A 40 -18.69 8.56 -14.94
C ILE A 40 -18.08 7.86 -16.15
N SER A 41 -16.95 7.19 -15.93
CA SER A 41 -16.25 6.47 -16.99
C SER A 41 -15.48 5.27 -16.43
N ARG A 42 -15.27 4.27 -17.27
CA ARG A 42 -14.47 3.08 -16.96
C ARG A 42 -13.66 2.69 -18.19
N ASN A 43 -12.38 2.44 -17.97
CA ASN A 43 -11.46 1.89 -18.94
C ASN A 43 -10.84 0.61 -18.34
N ASP A 44 -11.28 -0.55 -18.82
CA ASP A 44 -10.85 -1.86 -18.32
C ASP A 44 -9.45 -2.24 -18.82
N ASN A 45 -8.97 -1.59 -19.87
CA ASN A 45 -7.65 -1.78 -20.46
C ASN A 45 -6.88 -0.46 -20.42
N PHE A 46 -6.79 0.16 -19.23
CA PHE A 46 -6.11 1.44 -19.07
C PHE A 46 -4.63 1.32 -19.42
N ASN A 47 -3.97 0.27 -18.93
CA ASN A 47 -2.64 -0.14 -19.33
C ASN A 47 -2.44 -1.65 -19.10
N ASP A 48 -1.35 -2.19 -19.62
CA ASP A 48 -0.93 -3.60 -19.51
C ASP A 48 0.13 -3.82 -18.41
N HIS A 49 0.20 -2.95 -17.44
CA HIS A 49 1.16 -3.02 -16.35
C HIS A 49 0.88 -4.22 -15.44
N THR A 50 1.86 -5.09 -15.30
CA THR A 50 1.80 -6.28 -14.45
C THR A 50 2.22 -5.99 -13.00
N LEU A 51 3.00 -4.92 -12.78
CA LEU A 51 3.27 -4.40 -11.44
C LEU A 51 2.10 -3.57 -10.91
N GLY A 52 1.85 -3.66 -9.62
CA GLY A 52 0.71 -3.02 -8.95
C GLY A 52 0.88 -1.53 -8.65
N TYR A 53 1.49 -0.75 -9.55
CA TYR A 53 1.54 0.71 -9.35
C TYR A 53 0.14 1.28 -9.12
N GLY A 54 -0.03 1.91 -7.96
CA GLY A 54 -1.32 2.41 -7.51
C GLY A 54 -2.06 1.46 -6.56
N ASP A 55 -1.45 0.35 -6.10
CA ASP A 55 -1.98 -0.45 -5.00
C ASP A 55 -2.13 0.42 -3.75
N THR A 56 -1.21 1.37 -3.54
CA THR A 56 -1.38 2.52 -2.64
C THR A 56 -0.92 3.81 -3.34
N MET A 57 -1.47 4.94 -2.90
CA MET A 57 -1.26 6.22 -3.57
C MET A 57 -1.15 7.36 -2.55
N TRP A 58 -0.37 8.38 -2.91
CA TRP A 58 -0.29 9.65 -2.20
C TRP A 58 -0.41 10.80 -3.19
N GLU A 59 -1.42 11.66 -3.02
CA GLU A 59 -1.52 12.93 -3.75
C GLU A 59 -0.74 13.99 -3.00
N ASP A 60 0.28 14.55 -3.65
CA ASP A 60 1.18 15.51 -3.03
C ASP A 60 0.88 16.96 -3.46
N GLU A 61 1.41 17.90 -2.66
CA GLU A 61 1.28 19.33 -2.90
C GLU A 61 2.04 19.80 -4.14
N ASP A 62 3.04 19.03 -4.58
CA ASP A 62 3.84 19.29 -5.78
C ASP A 62 3.07 19.09 -7.11
N GLY A 63 1.84 18.60 -7.03
CA GLY A 63 0.95 18.43 -8.18
C GLY A 63 0.97 17.06 -8.82
N HIS A 64 1.65 16.09 -8.22
CA HIS A 64 1.69 14.70 -8.66
C HIS A 64 0.87 13.77 -7.75
N ILE A 65 0.44 12.64 -8.29
CA ILE A 65 -0.02 11.49 -7.51
C ILE A 65 1.08 10.44 -7.57
N TYR A 66 1.63 10.08 -6.41
CA TYR A 66 2.62 9.03 -6.27
C TYR A 66 1.95 7.68 -6.14
N LEU A 67 2.42 6.70 -6.90
CA LEU A 67 1.83 5.37 -7.08
C LEU A 67 2.85 4.35 -6.60
N TYR A 68 2.57 3.69 -5.48
CA TYR A 68 3.49 2.70 -4.91
C TYR A 68 3.09 1.30 -5.32
N THR A 69 4.08 0.44 -5.48
CA THR A 69 3.92 -0.99 -5.73
C THR A 69 4.94 -1.78 -4.95
N THR A 70 4.68 -3.06 -4.80
CA THR A 70 5.60 -4.00 -4.17
C THR A 70 5.83 -5.20 -5.09
N SER A 71 7.10 -5.55 -5.30
CA SER A 71 7.52 -6.80 -5.92
C SER A 71 8.62 -7.41 -5.06
N ASN A 72 8.49 -8.69 -4.73
CA ASN A 72 9.43 -9.39 -3.86
C ASN A 72 9.81 -8.59 -2.59
N TYR A 73 8.81 -7.95 -1.97
CA TYR A 73 8.95 -7.07 -0.80
C TYR A 73 9.81 -5.81 -1.01
N LYS A 74 10.23 -5.53 -2.24
CA LYS A 74 10.87 -4.27 -2.62
C LYS A 74 9.83 -3.28 -3.05
N VAL A 75 9.98 -2.03 -2.64
CA VAL A 75 9.01 -0.97 -2.94
C VAL A 75 9.53 -0.12 -4.07
N ALA A 76 8.73 0.00 -5.13
CA ALA A 76 8.98 0.91 -6.23
C ALA A 76 7.89 1.97 -6.33
N VAL A 77 8.20 3.10 -6.96
CA VAL A 77 7.29 4.23 -7.07
C VAL A 77 7.23 4.77 -8.51
N ALA A 78 6.03 5.12 -8.91
CA ALA A 78 5.76 5.94 -10.07
C ALA A 78 5.04 7.23 -9.64
N ARG A 79 4.92 8.19 -10.54
CA ARG A 79 4.08 9.38 -10.35
C ARG A 79 3.30 9.70 -11.62
N THR A 80 2.22 10.41 -11.47
CA THR A 80 1.48 10.99 -12.60
C THR A 80 2.10 12.33 -13.02
N ALA A 81 1.99 12.70 -14.29
CA ALA A 81 2.46 14.00 -14.77
C ALA A 81 1.65 15.18 -14.18
N THR A 82 0.41 14.93 -13.79
CA THR A 82 -0.51 15.90 -13.18
C THR A 82 -1.34 15.20 -12.10
N ARG A 83 -2.20 15.94 -11.38
CA ARG A 83 -3.18 15.38 -10.41
C ARG A 83 -4.31 14.55 -11.05
N ASP A 84 -4.00 13.88 -12.14
CA ASP A 84 -4.93 13.01 -12.86
C ASP A 84 -4.28 11.64 -13.10
N LEU A 85 -4.90 10.59 -12.57
CA LEU A 85 -4.45 9.20 -12.78
C LEU A 85 -4.47 8.79 -14.25
N GLY A 86 -5.26 9.46 -15.10
CA GLY A 86 -5.30 9.26 -16.54
C GLY A 86 -4.17 9.95 -17.31
N SER A 87 -3.37 10.81 -16.65
CA SER A 87 -2.22 11.45 -17.28
C SER A 87 -1.04 10.49 -17.46
N GLN A 88 -0.01 10.91 -18.19
CA GLN A 88 1.23 10.13 -18.37
C GLN A 88 1.83 9.78 -17.02
N TRP A 89 2.25 8.52 -16.84
CA TRP A 89 3.01 8.08 -15.68
C TRP A 89 4.51 8.13 -15.94
N GLU A 90 5.25 8.48 -14.90
CA GLU A 90 6.71 8.43 -14.84
C GLU A 90 7.13 7.48 -13.73
N TYR A 91 8.14 6.65 -13.99
CA TYR A 91 8.66 5.63 -13.07
C TYR A 91 10.02 6.09 -12.54
N TYR A 92 10.24 5.93 -11.25
CA TYR A 92 11.50 6.27 -10.59
C TYR A 92 12.42 5.07 -10.62
N VAL A 93 13.43 5.10 -11.50
CA VAL A 93 14.26 3.94 -11.84
C VAL A 93 15.72 4.26 -11.61
N ALA A 94 16.44 3.31 -11.00
CA ALA A 94 17.88 3.36 -10.80
C ALA A 94 18.62 2.85 -12.05
N ASP A 95 19.70 3.52 -12.43
CA ASP A 95 20.65 3.01 -13.39
C ASP A 95 21.57 1.93 -12.75
N PRO A 96 22.42 1.22 -13.53
CA PRO A 96 23.34 0.21 -12.97
C PRO A 96 24.35 0.76 -11.95
N GLN A 97 24.53 2.07 -11.88
CA GLN A 97 25.38 2.77 -10.91
C GLN A 97 24.62 3.20 -9.64
N GLY A 98 23.29 2.98 -9.62
CA GLY A 98 22.42 3.33 -8.51
C GLY A 98 21.93 4.78 -8.52
N HIS A 99 22.09 5.52 -9.63
CA HIS A 99 21.52 6.86 -9.75
C HIS A 99 20.07 6.78 -10.22
N PHE A 100 19.19 7.39 -9.47
CA PHE A 100 17.76 7.39 -9.77
C PHE A 100 17.36 8.55 -10.72
N SER A 101 16.45 8.23 -11.63
CA SER A 101 15.83 9.24 -12.51
C SER A 101 14.38 8.86 -12.85
N TRP A 102 13.61 9.87 -13.25
CA TRP A 102 12.25 9.66 -13.75
C TRP A 102 12.28 9.33 -15.25
N THR A 103 11.54 8.29 -15.64
CA THR A 103 11.36 7.86 -17.03
C THR A 103 9.90 7.54 -17.33
N THR A 104 9.47 7.80 -18.56
CA THR A 104 8.14 7.39 -19.03
C THR A 104 8.10 5.94 -19.52
N GLN A 105 9.26 5.29 -19.62
CA GLN A 105 9.34 3.88 -20.00
C GLN A 105 8.97 2.99 -18.83
N TYR A 106 7.97 2.11 -19.03
CA TYR A 106 7.55 1.14 -18.02
C TYR A 106 8.69 0.16 -17.72
N PRO A 107 9.11 0.01 -16.45
CA PRO A 107 10.23 -0.83 -16.07
C PRO A 107 9.86 -2.32 -16.10
N SER A 108 10.85 -3.16 -16.33
CA SER A 108 10.72 -4.58 -16.02
C SER A 108 10.54 -4.82 -14.52
N ILE A 109 10.06 -6.01 -14.13
CA ILE A 109 9.95 -6.41 -12.73
C ILE A 109 11.31 -6.28 -12.04
N GLN A 110 12.38 -6.76 -12.70
CA GLN A 110 13.73 -6.72 -12.14
C GLN A 110 14.24 -5.27 -11.97
N ASP A 111 13.97 -4.39 -12.95
CA ASP A 111 14.37 -2.97 -12.82
C ASP A 111 13.62 -2.28 -11.68
N ALA A 112 12.33 -2.58 -11.50
CA ALA A 112 11.56 -2.06 -10.39
C ALA A 112 12.06 -2.56 -9.03
N GLU A 113 12.43 -3.85 -8.91
CA GLU A 113 13.03 -4.41 -7.69
C GLU A 113 14.40 -3.81 -7.38
N ASN A 114 15.24 -3.61 -8.41
CA ASN A 114 16.55 -2.95 -8.27
C ASN A 114 16.41 -1.46 -7.93
N SER A 115 15.29 -0.85 -8.27
CA SER A 115 14.96 0.56 -8.00
C SER A 115 14.17 0.74 -6.70
N THR A 116 14.36 -0.15 -5.73
CA THR A 116 13.66 -0.04 -4.45
C THR A 116 13.98 1.26 -3.73
N ILE A 117 12.94 1.90 -3.20
CA ILE A 117 13.04 3.17 -2.44
C ILE A 117 13.17 2.96 -0.92
N ILE A 118 13.31 1.72 -0.48
CA ILE A 118 13.66 1.33 0.91
C ILE A 118 15.05 0.68 0.91
N PRO A 119 15.73 0.53 2.07
CA PRO A 119 17.03 -0.13 2.12
C PRO A 119 17.01 -1.54 1.52
N LEU A 120 18.08 -1.93 0.85
CA LEU A 120 18.15 -3.22 0.13
C LEU A 120 17.93 -4.44 1.04
N GLU A 121 18.37 -4.36 2.30
CA GLU A 121 18.16 -5.39 3.31
C GLU A 121 16.74 -5.40 3.89
N SER A 122 15.98 -4.31 3.68
CA SER A 122 14.62 -4.19 4.17
C SER A 122 13.61 -4.90 3.28
N ALA A 123 12.49 -5.24 3.88
CA ALA A 123 11.34 -5.80 3.21
C ALA A 123 10.08 -5.06 3.66
N CYS A 124 9.19 -4.74 2.73
CA CYS A 124 7.92 -4.10 3.03
C CYS A 124 6.84 -4.63 2.08
N SER A 125 5.71 -4.98 2.61
CA SER A 125 4.53 -5.39 1.86
C SER A 125 3.42 -4.37 2.04
N MET A 126 2.73 -4.05 0.95
CA MET A 126 1.58 -3.14 0.93
C MET A 126 1.87 -1.79 1.61
N PRO A 127 2.85 -1.03 1.12
CA PRO A 127 3.27 0.22 1.73
C PRO A 127 2.18 1.29 1.64
N TRP A 128 1.97 2.03 2.73
CA TRP A 128 1.16 3.23 2.77
C TRP A 128 2.04 4.42 3.10
N VAL A 129 1.89 5.51 2.35
CA VAL A 129 2.66 6.74 2.57
C VAL A 129 1.74 7.86 3.02
N PHE A 130 2.23 8.67 3.96
CA PHE A 130 1.59 9.89 4.41
C PHE A 130 2.63 10.93 4.80
N LYS A 131 2.23 12.20 4.84
CA LYS A 131 3.09 13.32 5.23
C LYS A 131 2.66 13.86 6.58
N LYS A 132 3.64 14.19 7.43
CA LYS A 132 3.43 14.96 8.65
C LYS A 132 4.55 15.98 8.82
N GLY A 133 4.18 17.27 8.88
CA GLY A 133 5.17 18.33 8.78
C GLY A 133 5.90 18.25 7.43
N ASP A 134 7.22 18.29 7.48
CA ASP A 134 8.08 18.18 6.29
C ASP A 134 8.61 16.77 6.03
N THR A 135 8.07 15.78 6.74
CA THR A 135 8.54 14.39 6.67
C THR A 135 7.45 13.49 6.10
N TYR A 136 7.86 12.64 5.15
CA TYR A 136 7.04 11.54 4.64
C TYR A 136 7.34 10.28 5.44
N TYR A 137 6.30 9.54 5.76
CA TYR A 137 6.37 8.27 6.47
C TYR A 137 5.77 7.18 5.61
N MET A 138 6.44 6.04 5.56
CA MET A 138 5.91 4.84 4.93
C MET A 138 5.67 3.79 5.99
N ILE A 139 4.49 3.17 5.96
CA ILE A 139 4.13 2.05 6.83
C ILE A 139 3.76 0.85 5.98
N GLY A 140 4.19 -0.34 6.39
CA GLY A 140 3.79 -1.60 5.77
C GLY A 140 4.12 -2.79 6.67
N GLN A 141 3.75 -3.99 6.23
CA GLN A 141 4.13 -5.21 6.93
C GLN A 141 5.51 -5.69 6.49
N SER A 142 6.22 -6.36 7.38
CA SER A 142 7.55 -6.92 7.09
C SER A 142 7.53 -7.96 5.96
N MET A 143 6.39 -8.62 5.76
CA MET A 143 6.13 -9.55 4.66
C MET A 143 4.64 -9.75 4.49
N TRP A 144 4.22 -10.40 3.40
CA TRP A 144 2.85 -10.86 3.22
C TRP A 144 2.45 -11.79 4.39
N PHE A 145 1.40 -11.45 5.09
CA PHE A 145 1.01 -12.09 6.35
C PHE A 145 2.02 -11.96 7.51
N GLY A 146 2.99 -11.07 7.41
CA GLY A 146 3.92 -10.75 8.50
C GLY A 146 3.21 -10.00 9.62
N ARG A 147 3.72 -10.14 10.84
CA ARG A 147 3.11 -9.51 12.03
C ARG A 147 3.73 -8.17 12.40
N ASP A 148 4.97 -7.95 11.99
CA ASP A 148 5.63 -6.68 12.29
C ASP A 148 5.16 -5.60 11.34
N VAL A 149 4.64 -4.53 11.91
CA VAL A 149 4.29 -3.30 11.22
C VAL A 149 5.51 -2.40 11.27
N LEU A 150 6.07 -2.16 10.08
CA LEU A 150 7.27 -1.35 9.91
C LEU A 150 6.91 0.08 9.56
N MET A 151 7.76 1.00 9.98
CA MET A 151 7.72 2.41 9.61
C MET A 151 9.08 2.86 9.13
N PHE A 152 9.08 3.68 8.10
CA PHE A 152 10.25 4.34 7.51
C PHE A 152 9.95 5.83 7.37
N ARG A 153 10.97 6.66 7.20
CA ARG A 153 10.80 8.09 6.96
C ARG A 153 11.64 8.58 5.77
N SER A 154 11.21 9.68 5.15
CA SER A 154 11.89 10.31 4.01
C SER A 154 11.61 11.82 3.94
N LYS A 155 12.47 12.56 3.24
CA LYS A 155 12.22 13.96 2.83
C LYS A 155 11.30 14.07 1.62
N HIS A 156 11.17 12.99 0.85
CA HIS A 156 10.47 12.99 -0.41
C HIS A 156 9.44 11.86 -0.50
N PRO A 157 8.31 12.04 -1.18
CA PRO A 157 7.31 10.99 -1.38
C PRO A 157 7.84 9.81 -2.22
N TYR A 158 8.93 10.02 -2.96
CA TYR A 158 9.59 9.01 -3.77
C TYR A 158 10.85 8.42 -3.12
N GLY A 159 11.09 8.69 -1.83
CA GLY A 159 12.22 8.17 -1.07
C GLY A 159 13.54 8.94 -1.28
N PRO A 160 14.68 8.38 -0.83
CA PRO A 160 14.76 7.10 -0.15
C PRO A 160 14.05 7.11 1.21
N PHE A 161 13.33 6.07 1.51
CA PHE A 161 12.74 5.85 2.82
C PHE A 161 13.74 5.07 3.68
N VAL A 162 14.19 5.68 4.76
CA VAL A 162 15.27 5.20 5.64
C VAL A 162 14.78 5.01 7.08
N ASP A 163 15.69 4.69 8.00
CA ASP A 163 15.45 4.59 9.44
C ASP A 163 14.28 3.65 9.79
N GLN A 164 14.33 2.43 9.26
CA GLN A 164 13.36 1.40 9.55
C GLN A 164 13.19 1.18 11.06
N LYS A 165 11.96 1.29 11.54
CA LYS A 165 11.55 0.95 12.91
C LYS A 165 10.41 -0.07 12.87
N THR A 166 10.31 -0.90 13.90
CA THR A 166 9.08 -1.65 14.16
C THR A 166 8.12 -0.75 14.93
N LEU A 167 7.02 -0.36 14.31
CA LEU A 167 6.00 0.47 14.95
C LEU A 167 5.28 -0.30 16.05
N PHE A 168 4.85 -1.53 15.74
CA PHE A 168 4.35 -2.52 16.69
C PHE A 168 4.28 -3.90 16.01
N THR A 169 4.13 -4.94 16.84
CA THR A 169 3.88 -6.29 16.36
C THR A 169 2.40 -6.64 16.59
N LEU A 170 1.73 -7.14 15.58
CA LEU A 170 0.32 -7.52 15.65
C LEU A 170 0.10 -8.60 16.73
N PRO A 171 -0.95 -8.47 17.56
CA PRO A 171 -1.14 -9.36 18.71
C PRO A 171 -1.30 -10.83 18.31
N GLU A 172 -0.74 -11.74 19.12
CA GLU A 172 -0.84 -13.19 18.88
C GLU A 172 -2.26 -13.73 18.93
N PHE A 173 -3.16 -13.09 19.69
CA PHE A 173 -4.53 -13.59 19.82
C PHE A 173 -5.28 -13.66 18.47
N LEU A 174 -4.86 -12.86 17.48
CA LEU A 174 -5.44 -12.92 16.14
C LEU A 174 -5.13 -14.24 15.44
N ASP A 175 -4.02 -14.89 15.77
CA ASP A 175 -3.64 -16.18 15.21
C ASP A 175 -4.54 -17.33 15.71
N LYS A 176 -5.25 -17.13 16.81
CA LYS A 176 -6.08 -18.15 17.50
C LYS A 176 -7.57 -17.98 17.26
N ILE A 177 -7.98 -16.97 16.54
CA ILE A 177 -9.39 -16.73 16.25
C ILE A 177 -9.94 -17.90 15.42
N GLY A 178 -11.14 -18.35 15.80
CA GLY A 178 -11.84 -19.40 15.06
C GLY A 178 -11.15 -20.76 15.05
N GLU A 179 -10.50 -21.16 16.15
CA GLU A 179 -9.80 -22.45 16.27
C GLU A 179 -8.68 -22.61 15.23
N GLN A 180 -7.88 -21.56 15.03
CA GLN A 180 -6.80 -21.47 14.05
C GLN A 180 -7.26 -21.28 12.59
N ARG A 181 -8.51 -20.97 12.36
CA ARG A 181 -9.00 -20.65 11.01
C ARG A 181 -8.44 -19.33 10.46
N TYR A 182 -8.24 -18.35 11.32
CA TYR A 182 -7.70 -17.03 10.97
C TYR A 182 -6.23 -16.96 11.37
N GLN A 183 -5.38 -17.40 10.47
CA GLN A 183 -3.94 -17.49 10.71
C GLN A 183 -3.16 -16.33 10.10
N HIS A 184 -3.78 -15.60 9.19
CA HIS A 184 -3.15 -14.53 8.43
C HIS A 184 -3.66 -13.17 8.87
N VAL A 185 -2.73 -12.24 9.08
CA VAL A 185 -3.02 -10.82 9.25
C VAL A 185 -2.39 -10.09 8.08
N TYR A 186 -3.16 -9.26 7.39
CA TYR A 186 -2.71 -8.61 6.17
C TYR A 186 -3.35 -7.24 5.96
N MET A 187 -2.85 -6.48 4.99
CA MET A 187 -3.34 -5.16 4.61
C MET A 187 -3.32 -4.17 5.76
N VAL A 188 -2.13 -3.83 6.23
CA VAL A 188 -1.96 -2.68 7.13
C VAL A 188 -2.35 -1.42 6.38
N ASN A 189 -3.42 -0.75 6.81
CA ASN A 189 -3.87 0.51 6.25
C ASN A 189 -3.79 1.60 7.32
N ILE A 190 -3.36 2.79 6.92
CA ILE A 190 -3.37 3.97 7.78
C ILE A 190 -4.63 4.81 7.51
N HIS A 191 -5.11 5.46 8.56
CA HIS A 191 -6.29 6.33 8.51
C HIS A 191 -5.97 7.72 9.09
N PRO A 192 -5.20 8.57 8.37
CA PRO A 192 -4.82 9.89 8.89
C PRO A 192 -6.03 10.76 9.25
N ALA A 193 -7.10 10.69 8.46
CA ALA A 193 -8.34 11.45 8.69
C ALA A 193 -9.10 11.01 9.97
N LEU A 194 -8.84 9.81 10.48
CA LEU A 194 -9.43 9.29 11.72
C LEU A 194 -8.48 9.46 12.91
N SER A 195 -7.23 9.82 12.67
CA SER A 195 -6.20 10.01 13.67
C SER A 195 -6.32 11.38 14.34
N ARG A 196 -6.15 11.44 15.65
CA ARG A 196 -6.07 12.70 16.40
C ARG A 196 -4.61 13.12 16.54
N THR A 197 -4.39 14.30 17.09
CA THR A 197 -3.04 14.76 17.43
C THR A 197 -2.33 13.73 18.34
N GLY A 198 -1.13 13.31 17.97
CA GLY A 198 -0.31 12.38 18.74
C GLY A 198 -0.73 10.90 18.62
N GLU A 199 -1.72 10.57 17.78
CA GLU A 199 -2.09 9.18 17.48
C GLU A 199 -2.03 8.89 15.98
N LEU A 200 -1.91 7.60 15.65
CA LEU A 200 -2.08 7.07 14.33
C LEU A 200 -3.09 5.92 14.38
N VAL A 201 -4.17 6.03 13.64
CA VAL A 201 -5.16 4.96 13.49
C VAL A 201 -4.75 4.07 12.34
N ILE A 202 -4.63 2.79 12.62
CA ILE A 202 -4.23 1.75 11.66
C ILE A 202 -5.31 0.67 11.67
N SER A 203 -5.60 0.09 10.52
CA SER A 203 -6.39 -1.14 10.44
C SER A 203 -5.62 -2.26 9.77
N THR A 204 -5.97 -3.48 10.15
CA THR A 204 -5.53 -4.73 9.52
C THR A 204 -6.74 -5.61 9.29
N ASN A 205 -6.61 -6.58 8.39
CA ASN A 205 -7.62 -7.60 8.17
C ASN A 205 -7.08 -8.97 8.58
N THR A 206 -7.98 -9.90 8.86
CA THR A 206 -7.63 -11.31 9.06
C THR A 206 -8.15 -12.15 7.90
N ASP A 207 -7.48 -13.26 7.64
CA ASP A 207 -7.84 -14.20 6.59
C ASP A 207 -7.62 -15.65 7.06
N CYS A 208 -8.38 -16.59 6.51
CA CYS A 208 -8.22 -18.02 6.76
C CYS A 208 -7.25 -18.63 5.76
N SER A 209 -6.51 -19.65 6.21
CA SER A 209 -5.69 -20.48 5.33
C SER A 209 -6.52 -21.12 4.21
N ASN A 210 -7.77 -21.47 4.48
CA ASN A 210 -8.74 -21.83 3.47
C ASN A 210 -9.65 -20.63 3.21
N PHE A 211 -9.48 -19.98 2.05
CA PHE A 211 -10.20 -18.77 1.68
C PHE A 211 -11.73 -18.88 1.85
N TRP A 212 -12.33 -20.04 1.51
CA TRP A 212 -13.77 -20.21 1.57
C TRP A 212 -14.33 -20.26 3.00
N ASP A 213 -13.48 -20.54 4.00
CA ASP A 213 -13.91 -20.52 5.40
C ASP A 213 -14.25 -19.10 5.86
N ASN A 214 -13.70 -18.07 5.22
CA ASN A 214 -14.08 -16.67 5.47
C ASN A 214 -15.57 -16.39 5.22
N PHE A 215 -16.22 -17.19 4.40
CA PHE A 215 -17.62 -16.99 4.02
C PHE A 215 -18.53 -18.10 4.58
N ASN A 216 -18.05 -19.31 4.68
CA ASN A 216 -18.88 -20.50 4.95
C ASN A 216 -18.74 -21.03 6.38
N ALA A 217 -17.67 -20.70 7.09
CA ALA A 217 -17.48 -21.18 8.45
C ALA A 217 -18.42 -20.46 9.44
N PRO A 218 -19.00 -21.18 10.42
CA PRO A 218 -19.80 -20.56 11.47
C PRO A 218 -19.02 -19.44 12.19
N GLY A 219 -19.64 -18.28 12.34
CA GLY A 219 -19.01 -17.11 13.00
C GLY A 219 -17.98 -16.37 12.16
N SER A 220 -17.82 -16.70 10.86
CA SER A 220 -16.84 -16.05 9.98
C SER A 220 -17.00 -14.53 9.91
N ALA A 221 -18.23 -14.01 9.94
CA ALA A 221 -18.51 -12.57 9.92
C ALA A 221 -17.95 -11.82 11.13
N ASP A 222 -17.76 -12.51 12.27
CA ASP A 222 -17.19 -11.91 13.47
C ASP A 222 -15.65 -11.81 13.41
N PHE A 223 -15.04 -12.59 12.54
CA PHE A 223 -13.58 -12.71 12.44
C PHE A 223 -13.02 -12.11 11.15
N TYR A 224 -13.63 -12.37 10.02
CA TYR A 224 -13.23 -11.79 8.73
C TYR A 224 -13.71 -10.34 8.64
N ARG A 225 -12.97 -9.47 9.34
CA ARG A 225 -13.28 -8.04 9.45
C ARG A 225 -12.02 -7.22 9.71
N PRO A 226 -12.04 -5.90 9.47
CA PRO A 226 -10.93 -5.04 9.88
C PRO A 226 -10.85 -4.92 11.40
N TYR A 227 -9.61 -4.93 11.89
CA TYR A 227 -9.27 -4.63 13.28
C TYR A 227 -8.56 -3.29 13.32
N PHE A 228 -8.96 -2.41 14.25
CA PHE A 228 -8.40 -1.08 14.36
C PHE A 228 -7.50 -0.97 15.58
N TYR A 229 -6.35 -0.34 15.37
CA TYR A 229 -5.35 -0.04 16.39
C TYR A 229 -5.16 1.46 16.47
N ARG A 230 -4.96 1.98 17.69
CA ARG A 230 -4.53 3.36 17.93
C ARG A 230 -3.12 3.32 18.47
N VAL A 231 -2.17 3.84 17.71
CA VAL A 231 -0.78 3.93 18.11
C VAL A 231 -0.50 5.35 18.59
N PHE A 232 -0.12 5.48 19.86
CA PHE A 232 0.18 6.77 20.48
C PHE A 232 1.68 7.01 20.49
N ASN A 233 2.07 8.29 20.44
CA ASN A 233 3.47 8.73 20.51
C ASN A 233 4.38 8.06 19.47
N TRP A 234 3.83 7.67 18.34
CA TRP A 234 4.58 6.97 17.29
C TRP A 234 5.74 7.80 16.73
N GLU A 235 5.65 9.13 16.81
CA GLU A 235 6.72 10.04 16.37
C GLU A 235 7.96 9.89 17.22
N SER A 236 7.83 9.54 18.50
CA SER A 236 8.97 9.34 19.42
C SER A 236 9.91 8.19 19.04
N LEU A 237 9.50 7.34 18.11
CA LEU A 237 10.39 6.32 17.53
C LEU A 237 11.65 6.92 16.89
N TYR A 238 11.59 8.18 16.49
CA TYR A 238 12.63 8.90 15.77
C TYR A 238 13.30 10.03 16.58
N ASP A 239 12.95 10.21 17.86
CA ASP A 239 13.45 11.32 18.69
C ASP A 239 14.98 11.32 18.87
N ASN A 240 15.61 10.14 18.80
CA ASN A 240 17.05 9.98 18.97
C ASN A 240 17.79 9.73 17.65
N ASP A 241 17.11 9.81 16.53
CA ASP A 241 17.72 9.59 15.22
C ASP A 241 18.24 10.91 14.64
N ASP A 242 19.29 10.83 13.82
CA ASP A 242 19.82 12.00 13.12
C ASP A 242 18.74 12.63 12.23
N PRO A 243 18.77 13.96 12.01
CA PRO A 243 17.92 14.62 11.06
C PRO A 243 18.05 13.98 9.67
N LEU A 244 16.95 13.86 8.94
CA LEU A 244 17.00 13.42 7.55
C LEU A 244 17.79 14.44 6.71
N GLU A 245 18.72 13.96 5.89
CA GLU A 245 19.48 14.74 4.92
C GLU A 245 18.67 15.13 3.68
#